data_a8041acf09b5c92dc413b76abefb483f
#
_entry.id   a8041acf09b5c92dc413b76abefb483f
#
_cell.length_a   1.000
_cell.length_b   1.000
_cell.length_c   1.000
_cell.angle_alpha   90.00
_cell.angle_beta   90.00
_cell.angle_gamma   90.00
#
_symmetry.space_group_name_H-M   'P 1'
#
loop_
_entity.id
_entity.type
_entity.pdbx_description
1 polymer ?
#
loop_
_entity_poly.entity_id
_entity_poly.type
_entity_poly.pdbx_seq_one_letter_code
_entity_poly.pdbx_strand_id
1 'polypeptide(L)'
;MSVSARWCRQLAEIPAGAWDSLHDGAHPFVSHAFLEGMEREGCLRPDWGWQALHLTLWDGDTLVAAAPGYLKNNSHGEFVFDHAWAHAYARYGQEYFPKWLCGVPYSPVTGPRLLGDPRWHTHLLNGMRTLVESASLSSAHVNFYPANEDAAFTAEWLERNDLQYHWHNATGWADFEAYLAAMNHKHRKNIRQERAKVQRAGVRFRVLHGDEASADELQAMYGFYLKTFEEYGNSPALTPEFLQHLAQHLPRQLVMFLAELDGQPIAGALCLRGGDTLYGRYWGGEALPGLHFETCYYQGIEYCLREGLTRFEPGAQGQHKIARGFLPTLVRSRHWIADPGFREPLAQWCADERAAVAQHAVELAEHSPFRD
;
A
#
# COMPACT_ATOMS: atom_id res chain seq x y z
N MET A 1 5.11 -6.95 35.44
CA MET A 1 4.77 -7.78 34.26
C MET A 1 6.01 -7.80 33.38
N SER A 2 6.47 -8.99 32.98
CA SER A 2 7.68 -9.13 32.14
C SER A 2 7.24 -9.38 30.72
N VAL A 3 7.23 -8.33 29.91
CA VAL A 3 6.95 -8.46 28.46
C VAL A 3 8.19 -9.00 27.77
N SER A 4 8.00 -10.04 26.94
CA SER A 4 9.08 -10.63 26.13
C SER A 4 8.89 -10.34 24.66
N ALA A 5 9.97 -9.97 23.97
CA ALA A 5 10.00 -9.86 22.52
C ALA A 5 10.35 -11.21 21.88
N ARG A 6 9.61 -11.61 20.86
CA ARG A 6 9.88 -12.83 20.07
C ARG A 6 9.88 -12.49 18.59
N TRP A 7 10.74 -13.20 17.85
CA TRP A 7 10.87 -13.08 16.40
C TRP A 7 10.24 -14.29 15.74
N CYS A 8 9.29 -14.06 14.85
CA CYS A 8 8.51 -15.07 14.16
C CYS A 8 8.87 -15.07 12.68
N ARG A 9 9.22 -16.22 12.13
CA ARG A 9 9.61 -16.36 10.72
C ARG A 9 8.46 -16.75 9.80
N GLN A 10 7.34 -17.18 10.38
CA GLN A 10 6.14 -17.57 9.65
C GLN A 10 4.93 -17.12 10.47
N LEU A 11 4.07 -16.33 9.86
CA LEU A 11 2.89 -15.81 10.57
C LEU A 11 1.92 -16.95 10.98
N ALA A 12 1.96 -18.08 10.27
CA ALA A 12 1.24 -19.30 10.63
C ALA A 12 1.57 -19.84 12.04
N GLU A 13 2.71 -19.46 12.65
CA GLU A 13 3.07 -19.79 14.03
C GLU A 13 2.21 -19.05 15.08
N ILE A 14 1.50 -17.99 14.66
CA ILE A 14 0.67 -17.14 15.52
C ILE A 14 -0.81 -17.42 15.19
N PRO A 15 -1.65 -17.73 16.19
CA PRO A 15 -3.08 -17.89 15.95
C PRO A 15 -3.69 -16.62 15.33
N ALA A 16 -4.46 -16.77 14.26
CA ALA A 16 -5.05 -15.65 13.52
C ALA A 16 -5.86 -14.72 14.45
N GLY A 17 -6.69 -15.27 15.35
CA GLY A 17 -7.46 -14.47 16.29
C GLY A 17 -6.59 -13.67 17.28
N ALA A 18 -5.40 -14.17 17.66
CA ALA A 18 -4.48 -13.42 18.52
C ALA A 18 -3.86 -12.25 17.77
N TRP A 19 -3.45 -12.46 16.52
CA TRP A 19 -2.92 -11.38 15.67
C TRP A 19 -3.99 -10.33 15.36
N ASP A 20 -5.16 -10.76 14.88
CA ASP A 20 -6.23 -9.87 14.46
C ASP A 20 -6.88 -9.09 15.62
N SER A 21 -6.70 -9.56 16.88
CA SER A 21 -7.11 -8.80 18.07
C SER A 21 -6.25 -7.56 18.35
N LEU A 22 -5.10 -7.41 17.67
CA LEU A 22 -4.20 -6.27 17.86
C LEU A 22 -4.61 -5.03 17.05
N HIS A 23 -5.61 -5.14 16.18
CA HIS A 23 -6.12 -4.03 15.38
C HIS A 23 -7.65 -4.10 15.23
N ASP A 24 -8.25 -3.03 14.76
CA ASP A 24 -9.70 -2.87 14.62
C ASP A 24 -10.34 -3.62 13.42
N GLY A 25 -9.52 -4.34 12.64
CA GLY A 25 -9.97 -5.02 11.42
C GLY A 25 -10.26 -4.10 10.23
N ALA A 26 -10.10 -2.79 10.39
CA ALA A 26 -10.41 -1.82 9.34
C ALA A 26 -9.39 -1.82 8.18
N HIS A 27 -8.18 -2.34 8.40
CA HIS A 27 -7.11 -2.30 7.41
C HIS A 27 -6.75 -3.72 6.91
N PRO A 28 -7.20 -4.15 5.73
CA PRO A 28 -7.08 -5.54 5.29
C PRO A 28 -5.63 -6.01 5.12
N PHE A 29 -4.70 -5.12 4.78
CA PHE A 29 -3.29 -5.44 4.50
C PHE A 29 -2.47 -5.84 5.72
N VAL A 30 -2.96 -5.60 6.94
CA VAL A 30 -2.29 -6.05 8.18
C VAL A 30 -3.03 -7.21 8.86
N SER A 31 -4.14 -7.68 8.29
CA SER A 31 -4.84 -8.86 8.78
C SER A 31 -3.96 -10.10 8.67
N HIS A 32 -4.15 -11.04 9.58
CA HIS A 32 -3.47 -12.33 9.53
C HIS A 32 -3.69 -13.01 8.18
N ALA A 33 -4.92 -13.03 7.68
CA ALA A 33 -5.27 -13.65 6.42
C ALA A 33 -4.49 -13.06 5.23
N PHE A 34 -4.28 -11.75 5.17
CA PHE A 34 -3.51 -11.14 4.08
C PHE A 34 -2.02 -11.49 4.19
N LEU A 35 -1.41 -11.27 5.35
CA LEU A 35 0.05 -11.43 5.53
C LEU A 35 0.47 -12.89 5.47
N GLU A 36 -0.27 -13.78 6.14
CA GLU A 36 -0.02 -15.23 6.09
C GLU A 36 -0.24 -15.79 4.68
N GLY A 37 -1.28 -15.31 3.99
CA GLY A 37 -1.52 -15.68 2.61
C GLY A 37 -0.36 -15.29 1.68
N MET A 38 0.25 -14.10 1.86
CA MET A 38 1.45 -13.70 1.12
C MET A 38 2.62 -14.66 1.33
N GLU A 39 2.77 -15.17 2.55
CA GLU A 39 3.82 -16.15 2.89
C GLU A 39 3.50 -17.53 2.31
N ARG A 40 2.31 -18.05 2.59
CA ARG A 40 1.90 -19.42 2.26
C ARG A 40 1.78 -19.63 0.76
N GLU A 41 1.24 -18.65 0.03
CA GLU A 41 1.00 -18.78 -1.41
C GLU A 41 2.21 -18.35 -2.26
N GLY A 42 3.40 -18.24 -1.66
CA GLY A 42 4.66 -18.05 -2.37
C GLY A 42 4.88 -16.67 -2.99
N CYS A 43 4.17 -15.65 -2.50
CA CYS A 43 4.39 -14.26 -2.93
C CYS A 43 5.67 -13.67 -2.35
N LEU A 44 6.08 -14.12 -1.14
CA LEU A 44 7.33 -13.70 -0.51
C LEU A 44 8.45 -14.67 -0.88
N ARG A 45 9.44 -14.18 -1.59
CA ARG A 45 10.55 -14.99 -2.06
C ARG A 45 11.88 -14.45 -1.56
N PRO A 46 12.69 -15.27 -0.84
CA PRO A 46 14.01 -14.86 -0.35
C PRO A 46 14.97 -14.46 -1.47
N ASP A 47 14.92 -15.10 -2.65
CA ASP A 47 15.68 -14.74 -3.84
C ASP A 47 15.31 -13.36 -4.41
N TRP A 48 14.10 -12.87 -4.09
CA TRP A 48 13.64 -11.51 -4.39
C TRP A 48 13.86 -10.55 -3.22
N GLY A 49 14.57 -10.97 -2.20
CA GLY A 49 14.95 -10.17 -1.06
C GLY A 49 13.84 -9.96 -0.03
N TRP A 50 12.83 -10.86 0.03
CA TRP A 50 11.80 -10.83 1.05
C TRP A 50 11.83 -12.09 1.90
N GLN A 51 12.16 -11.94 3.19
CA GLN A 51 12.12 -13.02 4.17
C GLN A 51 11.38 -12.54 5.41
N ALA A 52 10.27 -13.20 5.75
CA ALA A 52 9.47 -12.84 6.92
C ALA A 52 10.28 -12.96 8.22
N LEU A 53 10.17 -11.94 9.05
CA LEU A 53 10.73 -11.89 10.40
C LEU A 53 9.92 -10.88 11.21
N HIS A 54 8.74 -11.30 11.68
CA HIS A 54 7.83 -10.45 12.43
C HIS A 54 8.29 -10.28 13.87
N LEU A 55 8.12 -9.06 14.40
CA LEU A 55 8.34 -8.79 15.82
C LEU A 55 7.02 -8.91 16.58
N THR A 56 7.03 -9.66 17.68
CA THR A 56 5.86 -9.86 18.56
C THR A 56 6.24 -9.60 20.01
N LEU A 57 5.33 -8.99 20.77
CA LEU A 57 5.47 -8.78 22.20
C LEU A 57 4.43 -9.60 22.96
N TRP A 58 4.89 -10.29 23.99
CA TRP A 58 4.09 -11.21 24.77
C TRP A 58 4.13 -10.85 26.27
N ASP A 59 2.97 -10.73 26.90
CA ASP A 59 2.82 -10.70 28.36
C ASP A 59 2.38 -12.08 28.82
N GLY A 60 3.33 -12.87 29.31
CA GLY A 60 3.14 -14.30 29.48
C GLY A 60 2.86 -15.01 28.15
N ASP A 61 1.68 -15.60 28.02
CA ASP A 61 1.21 -16.29 26.80
C ASP A 61 0.26 -15.43 25.95
N THR A 62 0.04 -14.17 26.33
CA THR A 62 -0.85 -13.26 25.61
C THR A 62 -0.03 -12.39 24.65
N LEU A 63 -0.38 -12.42 23.37
CA LEU A 63 0.16 -11.50 22.38
C LEU A 63 -0.43 -10.11 22.62
N VAL A 64 0.42 -9.11 22.91
CA VAL A 64 -0.03 -7.75 23.29
C VAL A 64 0.33 -6.68 22.26
N ALA A 65 1.31 -6.95 21.40
CA ALA A 65 1.65 -6.09 20.27
C ALA A 65 2.46 -6.85 19.21
N ALA A 66 2.44 -6.35 17.99
CA ALA A 66 3.24 -6.90 16.90
C ALA A 66 3.61 -5.84 15.85
N ALA A 67 4.65 -6.12 15.07
CA ALA A 67 5.01 -5.36 13.88
C ALA A 67 5.30 -6.34 12.74
N PRO A 68 4.55 -6.27 11.61
CA PRO A 68 4.81 -7.10 10.44
C PRO A 68 6.16 -6.73 9.85
N GLY A 69 7.11 -7.65 9.85
CA GLY A 69 8.50 -7.36 9.53
C GLY A 69 9.16 -8.35 8.61
N TYR A 70 10.17 -7.85 7.89
CA TYR A 70 10.88 -8.61 6.87
C TYR A 70 12.37 -8.28 6.86
N LEU A 71 13.21 -9.29 6.69
CA LEU A 71 14.61 -9.08 6.28
C LEU A 71 14.65 -8.83 4.78
N LYS A 72 15.38 -7.79 4.39
CA LYS A 72 15.46 -7.31 3.02
C LYS A 72 16.90 -7.31 2.54
N ASN A 73 17.15 -7.96 1.39
CA ASN A 73 18.45 -7.99 0.71
C ASN A 73 18.54 -6.97 -0.45
N ASN A 74 17.46 -6.25 -0.71
CA ASN A 74 17.36 -5.20 -1.72
C ASN A 74 16.13 -4.32 -1.39
N SER A 75 15.88 -3.26 -2.18
CA SER A 75 14.75 -2.33 -1.96
C SER A 75 13.55 -2.60 -2.89
N HIS A 76 13.50 -3.75 -3.59
CA HIS A 76 12.38 -4.06 -4.46
C HIS A 76 11.08 -4.30 -3.69
N GLY A 77 9.99 -3.70 -4.20
CA GLY A 77 8.64 -3.86 -3.67
C GLY A 77 8.35 -3.10 -2.37
N GLU A 78 9.26 -2.22 -1.90
CA GLU A 78 9.10 -1.42 -0.69
C GLU A 78 8.42 -0.07 -0.93
N PHE A 79 8.57 0.49 -2.14
CA PHE A 79 8.08 1.80 -2.55
C PHE A 79 8.64 3.01 -1.76
N VAL A 80 9.62 2.80 -0.90
CA VAL A 80 10.47 3.84 -0.29
C VAL A 80 11.85 3.69 -0.89
N PHE A 81 12.21 4.60 -1.80
CA PHE A 81 13.43 4.48 -2.61
C PHE A 81 14.65 4.97 -1.81
N ASP A 82 15.50 4.04 -1.41
CA ASP A 82 16.72 4.28 -0.62
C ASP A 82 18.01 3.90 -1.38
N HIS A 83 17.95 3.85 -2.70
CA HIS A 83 19.10 3.53 -3.54
C HIS A 83 20.29 4.47 -3.32
N ALA A 84 20.03 5.76 -3.05
CA ALA A 84 21.08 6.73 -2.73
C ALA A 84 21.83 6.37 -1.43
N TRP A 85 21.11 5.81 -0.44
CA TRP A 85 21.70 5.35 0.82
C TRP A 85 22.57 4.12 0.60
N ALA A 86 22.06 3.12 -0.15
CA ALA A 86 22.84 1.94 -0.50
C ALA A 86 24.13 2.30 -1.27
N HIS A 87 24.06 3.25 -2.22
CA HIS A 87 25.22 3.76 -2.92
C HIS A 87 26.20 4.48 -1.98
N ALA A 88 25.69 5.26 -1.01
CA ALA A 88 26.55 5.92 -0.02
C ALA A 88 27.34 4.89 0.81
N TYR A 89 26.67 3.85 1.32
CA TYR A 89 27.34 2.76 2.05
C TYR A 89 28.42 2.09 1.20
N ALA A 90 28.11 1.73 -0.04
CA ALA A 90 29.06 1.09 -0.96
C ALA A 90 30.30 1.97 -1.23
N ARG A 91 30.15 3.31 -1.34
CA ARG A 91 31.28 4.25 -1.52
C ARG A 91 32.23 4.28 -0.35
N TYR A 92 31.79 3.94 0.86
CA TYR A 92 32.61 3.83 2.06
C TYR A 92 33.02 2.39 2.37
N GLY A 93 32.80 1.45 1.40
CA GLY A 93 33.18 0.05 1.55
C GLY A 93 32.32 -0.71 2.57
N GLN A 94 31.11 -0.23 2.83
CA GLN A 94 30.16 -0.88 3.75
C GLN A 94 28.95 -1.42 3.01
N GLU A 95 28.31 -2.43 3.60
CA GLU A 95 27.11 -3.06 3.06
C GLU A 95 25.87 -2.44 3.70
N TYR A 96 24.92 -2.01 2.83
CA TYR A 96 23.62 -1.50 3.25
C TYR A 96 22.61 -2.63 3.53
N PHE A 97 22.74 -3.76 2.86
CA PHE A 97 21.90 -4.93 3.07
C PHE A 97 22.66 -6.02 3.85
N PRO A 98 21.96 -6.84 4.65
CA PRO A 98 20.52 -6.82 4.88
C PRO A 98 20.07 -5.70 5.82
N LYS A 99 18.80 -5.28 5.66
CA LYS A 99 18.11 -4.37 6.57
C LYS A 99 16.82 -5.02 7.06
N TRP A 100 16.21 -4.49 8.13
CA TRP A 100 14.90 -4.93 8.58
C TRP A 100 13.83 -3.90 8.21
N LEU A 101 12.68 -4.37 7.70
CA LEU A 101 11.59 -3.53 7.22
C LEU A 101 10.29 -3.92 7.91
N CYS A 102 9.62 -2.97 8.56
CA CYS A 102 8.20 -3.04 8.92
C CYS A 102 7.37 -2.42 7.80
N GLY A 103 6.52 -3.20 7.18
CA GLY A 103 5.72 -2.75 6.04
C GLY A 103 4.76 -3.82 5.54
N VAL A 104 4.05 -3.51 4.45
CA VAL A 104 3.23 -4.47 3.72
C VAL A 104 3.93 -4.81 2.41
N PRO A 105 4.21 -6.09 2.13
CA PRO A 105 4.91 -6.48 0.91
C PRO A 105 4.19 -6.01 -0.35
N TYR A 106 4.96 -5.46 -1.29
CA TYR A 106 4.50 -4.97 -2.59
C TYR A 106 3.33 -3.98 -2.55
N SER A 107 3.14 -3.29 -1.39
CA SER A 107 1.97 -2.44 -1.17
C SER A 107 2.33 -1.13 -0.46
N PRO A 108 2.31 0.03 -1.16
CA PRO A 108 2.62 1.33 -0.58
C PRO A 108 1.42 1.96 0.14
N VAL A 109 0.60 1.14 0.78
CA VAL A 109 -0.59 1.60 1.50
C VAL A 109 -0.25 2.13 2.87
N THR A 110 -0.81 3.26 3.24
CA THR A 110 -0.70 3.80 4.59
C THR A 110 -1.62 3.04 5.53
N GLY A 111 -1.11 2.56 6.65
CA GLY A 111 -1.89 1.83 7.64
C GLY A 111 -1.07 1.41 8.85
N PRO A 112 -1.69 0.77 9.85
CA PRO A 112 -1.02 0.38 11.09
C PRO A 112 0.26 -0.42 10.84
N ARG A 113 1.30 -0.06 11.57
CA ARG A 113 2.61 -0.75 11.53
C ARG A 113 3.02 -1.23 12.91
N LEU A 114 2.61 -0.51 13.93
CA LEU A 114 2.81 -0.85 15.34
C LEU A 114 1.46 -1.36 15.88
N LEU A 115 1.18 -2.66 15.71
CA LEU A 115 -0.09 -3.27 16.08
C LEU A 115 -0.18 -3.43 17.60
N GLY A 116 -1.36 -3.23 18.17
CA GLY A 116 -1.65 -3.32 19.60
C GLY A 116 -1.83 -1.96 20.26
N ASP A 117 -1.97 -1.97 21.59
CA ASP A 117 -2.14 -0.74 22.37
C ASP A 117 -0.92 0.19 22.24
N PRO A 118 -1.09 1.50 22.00
CA PRO A 118 0.01 2.48 21.84
C PRO A 118 1.05 2.46 22.97
N ARG A 119 0.70 2.05 24.19
CA ARG A 119 1.66 1.89 25.30
C ARG A 119 2.81 0.92 24.98
N TRP A 120 2.63 0.02 24.00
CA TRP A 120 3.62 -0.98 23.60
C TRP A 120 4.49 -0.52 22.41
N HIS A 121 4.12 0.56 21.73
CA HIS A 121 4.82 1.00 20.51
C HIS A 121 6.32 1.26 20.76
N THR A 122 6.67 1.93 21.87
CA THR A 122 8.10 2.14 22.24
C THR A 122 8.83 0.82 22.46
N HIS A 123 8.16 -0.21 22.97
CA HIS A 123 8.78 -1.53 23.16
C HIS A 123 9.03 -2.24 21.82
N LEU A 124 8.11 -2.10 20.85
CA LEU A 124 8.32 -2.58 19.48
C LEU A 124 9.52 -1.88 18.83
N LEU A 125 9.61 -0.55 18.90
CA LEU A 125 10.72 0.21 18.33
C LEU A 125 12.07 -0.15 18.98
N ASN A 126 12.10 -0.37 20.29
CA ASN A 126 13.30 -0.85 20.99
C ASN A 126 13.67 -2.28 20.54
N GLY A 127 12.69 -3.16 20.37
CA GLY A 127 12.93 -4.50 19.81
C GLY A 127 13.55 -4.47 18.42
N MET A 128 13.06 -3.59 17.53
CA MET A 128 13.62 -3.39 16.19
C MET A 128 15.10 -2.94 16.26
N ARG A 129 15.41 -1.96 17.11
CA ARG A 129 16.80 -1.50 17.34
C ARG A 129 17.70 -2.63 17.84
N THR A 130 17.23 -3.36 18.85
CA THR A 130 17.98 -4.50 19.42
C THR A 130 18.29 -5.56 18.37
N LEU A 131 17.33 -5.86 17.48
CA LEU A 131 17.58 -6.78 16.37
C LEU A 131 18.69 -6.27 15.46
N VAL A 132 18.57 -5.01 15.00
CA VAL A 132 19.53 -4.42 14.07
C VAL A 132 20.94 -4.48 14.67
N GLU A 133 21.09 -4.10 15.94
CA GLU A 133 22.40 -4.13 16.64
C GLU A 133 22.92 -5.55 16.82
N SER A 134 22.07 -6.50 17.26
CA SER A 134 22.49 -7.88 17.55
C SER A 134 22.76 -8.72 16.31
N ALA A 135 22.04 -8.47 15.21
CA ALA A 135 22.18 -9.19 13.96
C ALA A 135 23.07 -8.48 12.93
N SER A 136 23.73 -7.39 13.34
CA SER A 136 24.61 -6.57 12.47
C SER A 136 23.91 -6.14 11.17
N LEU A 137 22.63 -5.76 11.26
CA LEU A 137 21.89 -5.17 10.15
C LEU A 137 22.26 -3.69 10.01
N SER A 138 22.11 -3.11 8.82
CA SER A 138 22.40 -1.69 8.60
C SER A 138 21.37 -0.76 9.25
N SER A 139 20.10 -1.18 9.27
CA SER A 139 19.00 -0.29 9.63
C SER A 139 17.69 -1.03 9.90
N ALA A 140 16.75 -0.33 10.56
CA ALA A 140 15.35 -0.67 10.64
C ALA A 140 14.49 0.42 9.99
N HIS A 141 13.48 0.01 9.24
CA HIS A 141 12.57 0.90 8.51
C HIS A 141 11.13 0.61 8.91
N VAL A 142 10.30 1.66 9.03
CA VAL A 142 8.85 1.56 9.20
C VAL A 142 8.21 2.38 8.10
N ASN A 143 7.69 1.70 7.06
CA ASN A 143 7.20 2.33 5.84
C ASN A 143 5.68 2.52 5.87
N PHE A 144 5.21 3.70 5.43
CA PHE A 144 3.78 4.03 5.28
C PHE A 144 2.96 3.85 6.56
N TYR A 145 3.50 4.28 7.70
CA TYR A 145 2.81 4.27 8.97
C TYR A 145 1.81 5.46 9.05
N PRO A 146 0.70 5.35 9.81
CA PRO A 146 -0.28 6.42 9.93
C PRO A 146 0.15 7.49 10.94
N ALA A 147 -0.36 8.72 10.77
CA ALA A 147 0.04 9.85 11.57
C ALA A 147 -0.18 9.68 13.10
N ASN A 148 -1.13 8.86 13.51
CA ASN A 148 -1.39 8.58 14.92
C ASN A 148 -0.31 7.72 15.60
N GLU A 149 0.58 7.07 14.83
CA GLU A 149 1.74 6.36 15.37
C GLU A 149 2.98 7.29 15.52
N ASP A 150 2.93 8.52 15.01
CA ASP A 150 4.08 9.42 14.95
C ASP A 150 4.70 9.73 16.32
N ALA A 151 3.86 9.83 17.35
CA ALA A 151 4.29 10.10 18.73
C ALA A 151 5.14 8.98 19.36
N ALA A 152 5.17 7.78 18.77
CA ALA A 152 6.00 6.68 19.26
C ALA A 152 7.49 6.84 18.92
N PHE A 153 7.79 7.54 17.83
CA PHE A 153 9.15 7.66 17.31
C PHE A 153 9.93 8.78 18.00
N THR A 154 11.18 8.47 18.37
CA THR A 154 12.14 9.45 18.88
C THR A 154 12.86 10.12 17.71
N ALA A 155 13.63 11.19 18.01
CA ALA A 155 14.44 11.92 17.04
C ALA A 155 15.55 11.06 16.37
N GLU A 156 15.89 9.89 16.93
CA GLU A 156 16.85 8.95 16.34
C GLU A 156 16.27 8.21 15.12
N TRP A 157 14.95 8.18 14.98
CA TRP A 157 14.26 7.64 13.81
C TRP A 157 14.10 8.75 12.77
N LEU A 158 14.92 8.70 11.74
CA LEU A 158 14.92 9.69 10.66
C LEU A 158 13.59 9.63 9.92
N GLU A 159 12.94 10.76 9.76
CA GLU A 159 11.67 10.87 9.03
C GLU A 159 11.92 11.14 7.56
N ARG A 160 11.24 10.39 6.69
CA ARG A 160 11.10 10.69 5.26
C ARG A 160 9.63 10.84 4.91
N ASN A 161 9.39 11.71 3.94
CA ASN A 161 8.07 11.94 3.39
C ASN A 161 8.10 11.71 1.88
N ASP A 162 6.95 11.28 1.34
CA ASP A 162 6.72 11.19 -0.09
C ASP A 162 5.27 11.58 -0.39
N LEU A 163 4.91 11.71 -1.67
CA LEU A 163 3.57 12.05 -2.12
C LEU A 163 2.92 10.89 -2.86
N GLN A 164 1.69 10.60 -2.47
CA GLN A 164 0.74 9.80 -3.23
C GLN A 164 -0.44 10.67 -3.66
N TYR A 165 -1.36 10.11 -4.42
CA TYR A 165 -2.53 10.83 -4.92
C TYR A 165 -3.79 10.10 -4.48
N HIS A 166 -4.55 10.71 -3.55
CA HIS A 166 -5.74 10.10 -2.98
C HIS A 166 -6.99 10.91 -3.33
N TRP A 167 -8.08 10.22 -3.56
CA TRP A 167 -9.39 10.83 -3.66
C TRP A 167 -10.07 10.81 -2.29
N HIS A 168 -10.67 11.94 -1.92
CA HIS A 168 -11.38 12.10 -0.67
C HIS A 168 -12.77 12.68 -0.91
N ASN A 169 -13.81 12.03 -0.38
CA ASN A 169 -15.17 12.59 -0.32
C ASN A 169 -15.37 13.42 0.94
N ALA A 170 -14.51 14.43 1.16
CA ALA A 170 -14.57 15.28 2.35
C ALA A 170 -15.82 16.18 2.41
N THR A 171 -16.41 16.49 1.26
CA THR A 171 -17.59 17.35 1.14
C THR A 171 -18.91 16.58 1.14
N GLY A 172 -18.86 15.24 1.10
CA GLY A 172 -20.05 14.40 1.13
C GLY A 172 -20.83 14.38 -0.19
N TRP A 173 -20.13 14.27 -1.34
CA TRP A 173 -20.82 14.08 -2.63
C TRP A 173 -21.70 12.83 -2.57
N ALA A 174 -22.96 12.99 -2.92
CA ALA A 174 -23.93 11.90 -2.87
C ALA A 174 -23.78 10.90 -4.04
N ASP A 175 -23.30 11.38 -5.19
CA ASP A 175 -23.16 10.61 -6.41
C ASP A 175 -22.05 11.18 -7.32
N PHE A 176 -21.80 10.50 -8.43
CA PHE A 176 -20.76 10.87 -9.40
C PHE A 176 -21.06 12.21 -10.09
N GLU A 177 -22.32 12.57 -10.31
CA GLU A 177 -22.69 13.86 -10.90
C GLU A 177 -22.45 15.02 -9.93
N ALA A 178 -22.71 14.84 -8.63
CA ALA A 178 -22.37 15.80 -7.58
C ALA A 178 -20.84 16.00 -7.50
N TYR A 179 -20.08 14.90 -7.55
CA TYR A 179 -18.63 14.96 -7.62
C TYR A 179 -18.13 15.72 -8.87
N LEU A 180 -18.67 15.45 -10.06
CA LEU A 180 -18.33 16.20 -11.28
C LEU A 180 -18.74 17.66 -11.20
N ALA A 181 -19.86 17.99 -10.54
CA ALA A 181 -20.32 19.37 -10.38
C ALA A 181 -19.38 20.23 -9.56
N ALA A 182 -18.62 19.63 -8.62
CA ALA A 182 -17.60 20.31 -7.85
C ALA A 182 -16.36 20.70 -8.68
N MET A 183 -16.15 20.07 -9.81
CA MET A 183 -14.99 20.34 -10.69
C MET A 183 -15.23 21.59 -11.57
N ASN A 184 -14.14 22.17 -12.03
CA ASN A 184 -14.17 23.18 -13.09
C ASN A 184 -14.67 22.58 -14.42
N HIS A 185 -15.13 23.45 -15.32
CA HIS A 185 -15.77 23.03 -16.58
C HIS A 185 -14.89 22.13 -17.45
N LYS A 186 -13.58 22.43 -17.53
CA LYS A 186 -12.61 21.70 -18.37
C LYS A 186 -12.48 20.24 -17.92
N HIS A 187 -12.22 20.01 -16.64
CA HIS A 187 -12.01 18.67 -16.09
C HIS A 187 -13.30 17.85 -16.14
N ARG A 188 -14.43 18.42 -15.73
CA ARG A 188 -15.74 17.79 -15.85
C ARG A 188 -16.07 17.35 -17.28
N LYS A 189 -15.85 18.22 -18.27
CA LYS A 189 -16.04 17.90 -19.69
C LYS A 189 -15.15 16.73 -20.14
N ASN A 190 -13.87 16.76 -19.78
CA ASN A 190 -12.89 15.72 -20.14
C ASN A 190 -13.30 14.36 -19.59
N ILE A 191 -13.65 14.28 -18.30
CA ILE A 191 -14.09 13.04 -17.65
C ILE A 191 -15.32 12.48 -18.34
N ARG A 192 -16.34 13.31 -18.60
CA ARG A 192 -17.53 12.87 -19.34
C ARG A 192 -17.20 12.36 -20.74
N GLN A 193 -16.27 12.98 -21.43
CA GLN A 193 -15.85 12.53 -22.76
C GLN A 193 -15.08 11.20 -22.71
N GLU A 194 -14.19 11.01 -21.72
CA GLU A 194 -13.48 9.75 -21.51
C GLU A 194 -14.46 8.61 -21.24
N ARG A 195 -15.38 8.79 -20.31
CA ARG A 195 -16.44 7.81 -20.01
C ARG A 195 -17.34 7.50 -21.20
N ALA A 196 -17.78 8.53 -21.92
CA ALA A 196 -18.61 8.36 -23.10
C ALA A 196 -17.91 7.61 -24.25
N LYS A 197 -16.57 7.66 -24.36
CA LYS A 197 -15.83 6.85 -25.35
C LYS A 197 -15.91 5.38 -25.04
N VAL A 198 -15.68 5.00 -23.78
CA VAL A 198 -15.73 3.61 -23.31
C VAL A 198 -17.16 3.05 -23.44
N GLN A 199 -18.17 3.84 -23.06
CA GLN A 199 -19.57 3.44 -23.20
C GLN A 199 -19.98 3.22 -24.67
N ARG A 200 -19.58 4.12 -25.58
CA ARG A 200 -19.87 3.99 -27.03
C ARG A 200 -19.16 2.81 -27.67
N ALA A 201 -18.05 2.35 -27.10
CA ALA A 201 -17.37 1.13 -27.54
C ALA A 201 -18.14 -0.14 -27.10
N GLY A 202 -19.23 -0.02 -26.34
CA GLY A 202 -20.05 -1.15 -25.91
C GLY A 202 -19.54 -1.84 -24.63
N VAL A 203 -18.51 -1.27 -23.97
CA VAL A 203 -17.93 -1.85 -22.75
C VAL A 203 -18.91 -1.72 -21.59
N ARG A 204 -19.10 -2.80 -20.86
CA ARG A 204 -19.88 -2.88 -19.63
C ARG A 204 -18.97 -3.19 -18.45
N PHE A 205 -19.37 -2.73 -17.26
CA PHE A 205 -18.60 -2.98 -16.05
C PHE A 205 -19.38 -3.83 -15.06
N ARG A 206 -18.69 -4.77 -14.44
CA ARG A 206 -19.19 -5.54 -13.30
C ARG A 206 -18.26 -5.30 -12.12
N VAL A 207 -18.86 -5.12 -10.95
CA VAL A 207 -18.14 -5.05 -9.68
C VAL A 207 -18.39 -6.35 -8.95
N LEU A 208 -17.34 -7.06 -8.58
CA LEU A 208 -17.41 -8.36 -7.92
C LEU A 208 -16.63 -8.30 -6.61
N HIS A 209 -17.22 -8.83 -5.55
CA HIS A 209 -16.50 -9.18 -4.35
C HIS A 209 -15.94 -10.60 -4.43
N GLY A 210 -15.03 -10.98 -3.52
CA GLY A 210 -14.40 -12.29 -3.55
C GLY A 210 -15.40 -13.45 -3.46
N ASP A 211 -16.49 -13.28 -2.71
CA ASP A 211 -17.58 -14.27 -2.58
C ASP A 211 -18.55 -14.31 -3.79
N GLU A 212 -18.43 -13.36 -4.70
CA GLU A 212 -19.24 -13.27 -5.92
C GLU A 212 -18.44 -13.69 -7.17
N ALA A 213 -17.11 -13.70 -7.07
CA ALA A 213 -16.23 -14.00 -8.18
C ALA A 213 -16.12 -15.51 -8.44
N SER A 214 -16.34 -15.93 -9.67
CA SER A 214 -16.05 -17.29 -10.13
C SER A 214 -14.54 -17.53 -10.28
N ALA A 215 -14.15 -18.80 -10.36
CA ALA A 215 -12.76 -19.18 -10.62
C ALA A 215 -12.24 -18.62 -11.96
N ASP A 216 -13.10 -18.60 -13.00
CA ASP A 216 -12.74 -18.05 -14.31
C ASP A 216 -12.52 -16.54 -14.27
N GLU A 217 -13.32 -15.80 -13.49
CA GLU A 217 -13.16 -14.36 -13.31
C GLU A 217 -11.90 -14.01 -12.51
N LEU A 218 -11.56 -14.79 -11.48
CA LEU A 218 -10.28 -14.67 -10.76
C LEU A 218 -9.09 -14.96 -11.68
N GLN A 219 -9.20 -15.99 -12.53
CA GLN A 219 -8.18 -16.32 -13.51
C GLN A 219 -8.02 -15.22 -14.57
N ALA A 220 -9.14 -14.65 -15.07
CA ALA A 220 -9.09 -13.52 -15.99
C ALA A 220 -8.40 -12.29 -15.37
N MET A 221 -8.76 -11.96 -14.13
CA MET A 221 -8.11 -10.87 -13.38
C MET A 221 -6.60 -11.12 -13.22
N TYR A 222 -6.21 -12.34 -12.89
CA TYR A 222 -4.79 -12.71 -12.80
C TYR A 222 -4.08 -12.57 -14.15
N GLY A 223 -4.73 -12.96 -15.25
CA GLY A 223 -4.21 -12.75 -16.61
C GLY A 223 -3.95 -11.27 -16.94
N PHE A 224 -4.88 -10.38 -16.55
CA PHE A 224 -4.70 -8.93 -16.71
C PHE A 224 -3.56 -8.39 -15.83
N TYR A 225 -3.42 -8.90 -14.60
CA TYR A 225 -2.28 -8.57 -13.74
C TYR A 225 -0.94 -8.93 -14.40
N LEU A 226 -0.80 -10.15 -14.93
CA LEU A 226 0.41 -10.61 -15.62
C LEU A 226 0.74 -9.75 -16.84
N LYS A 227 -0.28 -9.45 -17.66
CA LYS A 227 -0.11 -8.64 -18.87
C LYS A 227 0.56 -7.30 -18.59
N THR A 228 0.14 -6.62 -17.53
CA THR A 228 0.76 -5.34 -17.13
C THR A 228 2.22 -5.50 -16.75
N PHE A 229 2.58 -6.56 -16.03
CA PHE A 229 3.97 -6.81 -15.66
C PHE A 229 4.84 -7.15 -16.88
N GLU A 230 4.32 -7.91 -17.83
CA GLU A 230 4.98 -8.21 -19.11
C GLU A 230 5.22 -6.95 -19.95
N GLU A 231 4.20 -6.06 -20.06
CA GLU A 231 4.31 -4.80 -20.80
C GLU A 231 5.39 -3.87 -20.25
N TYR A 232 5.62 -3.87 -18.94
CA TYR A 232 6.65 -3.05 -18.28
C TYR A 232 7.97 -3.79 -18.05
N GLY A 233 8.09 -5.06 -18.44
CA GLY A 233 9.30 -5.86 -18.23
C GLY A 233 9.61 -6.13 -16.76
N ASN A 234 8.61 -6.11 -15.89
CA ASN A 234 8.73 -6.39 -14.47
C ASN A 234 8.29 -7.81 -14.12
N SER A 235 8.73 -8.31 -12.98
CA SER A 235 8.33 -9.64 -12.50
C SER A 235 7.13 -9.57 -11.56
N PRO A 236 6.06 -10.34 -11.81
CA PRO A 236 4.87 -10.36 -10.95
C PRO A 236 5.18 -11.09 -9.63
N ALA A 237 4.81 -10.47 -8.50
CA ALA A 237 5.04 -11.04 -7.17
C ALA A 237 3.88 -11.93 -6.69
N LEU A 238 2.64 -11.58 -7.06
CA LEU A 238 1.47 -12.34 -6.64
C LEU A 238 1.29 -13.60 -7.47
N THR A 239 0.72 -14.64 -6.84
CA THR A 239 0.37 -15.91 -7.45
C THR A 239 -1.14 -16.00 -7.68
N PRO A 240 -1.65 -16.86 -8.58
CA PRO A 240 -3.08 -17.08 -8.72
C PRO A 240 -3.69 -17.71 -7.45
N GLU A 241 -2.92 -18.52 -6.71
CA GLU A 241 -3.31 -19.10 -5.42
C GLU A 241 -3.56 -18.01 -4.38
N PHE A 242 -2.72 -16.97 -4.35
CA PHE A 242 -2.94 -15.85 -3.44
C PHE A 242 -4.23 -15.07 -3.78
N LEU A 243 -4.56 -14.92 -5.06
CA LEU A 243 -5.81 -14.26 -5.45
C LEU A 243 -7.03 -15.10 -5.01
N GLN A 244 -6.97 -16.43 -5.16
CA GLN A 244 -7.98 -17.36 -4.65
C GLN A 244 -8.07 -17.30 -3.11
N HIS A 245 -6.91 -17.25 -2.43
CA HIS A 245 -6.85 -17.11 -0.98
C HIS A 245 -7.55 -15.82 -0.51
N LEU A 246 -7.31 -14.69 -1.18
CA LEU A 246 -8.00 -13.43 -0.86
C LEU A 246 -9.52 -13.56 -1.05
N ALA A 247 -9.98 -14.20 -2.11
CA ALA A 247 -11.39 -14.43 -2.35
C ALA A 247 -12.06 -15.29 -1.27
N GLN A 248 -11.33 -16.24 -0.69
CA GLN A 248 -11.83 -17.14 0.35
C GLN A 248 -11.79 -16.53 1.76
N HIS A 249 -10.70 -15.84 2.11
CA HIS A 249 -10.44 -15.39 3.48
C HIS A 249 -10.73 -13.89 3.71
N LEU A 250 -10.79 -13.09 2.64
CA LEU A 250 -11.15 -11.68 2.65
C LEU A 250 -12.25 -11.38 1.63
N PRO A 251 -13.35 -12.19 1.59
CA PRO A 251 -14.31 -12.18 0.50
C PRO A 251 -14.97 -10.81 0.28
N ARG A 252 -15.30 -10.09 1.33
CA ARG A 252 -15.94 -8.77 1.22
C ARG A 252 -14.94 -7.62 1.08
N GLN A 253 -13.68 -7.85 1.44
CA GLN A 253 -12.59 -6.89 1.28
C GLN A 253 -12.02 -6.90 -0.15
N LEU A 254 -11.97 -8.06 -0.79
CA LEU A 254 -11.58 -8.17 -2.20
C LEU A 254 -12.65 -7.54 -3.09
N VAL A 255 -12.24 -6.58 -3.95
CA VAL A 255 -13.10 -5.89 -4.90
C VAL A 255 -12.44 -5.92 -6.27
N MET A 256 -13.13 -6.43 -7.27
CA MET A 256 -12.69 -6.46 -8.66
C MET A 256 -13.63 -5.66 -9.54
N PHE A 257 -13.08 -4.83 -10.41
CA PHE A 257 -13.79 -4.16 -11.49
C PHE A 257 -13.44 -4.88 -12.78
N LEU A 258 -14.39 -5.59 -13.38
CA LEU A 258 -14.21 -6.25 -14.67
C LEU A 258 -14.91 -5.46 -15.77
N ALA A 259 -14.16 -5.12 -16.82
CA ALA A 259 -14.67 -4.54 -18.04
C ALA A 259 -14.92 -5.65 -19.06
N GLU A 260 -16.12 -5.68 -19.63
CA GLU A 260 -16.55 -6.70 -20.58
C GLU A 260 -16.98 -6.06 -21.92
N LEU A 261 -16.58 -6.70 -23.00
CA LEU A 261 -17.03 -6.39 -24.36
C LEU A 261 -17.54 -7.68 -25.00
N ASP A 262 -18.77 -7.65 -25.53
CA ASP A 262 -19.43 -8.81 -26.13
C ASP A 262 -19.45 -10.05 -25.22
N GLY A 263 -19.58 -9.81 -23.89
CA GLY A 263 -19.63 -10.85 -22.87
C GLY A 263 -18.27 -11.47 -22.52
N GLN A 264 -17.17 -10.89 -23.01
CA GLN A 264 -15.82 -11.34 -22.68
C GLN A 264 -15.08 -10.30 -21.82
N PRO A 265 -14.38 -10.69 -20.76
CA PRO A 265 -13.52 -9.80 -20.00
C PRO A 265 -12.39 -9.25 -20.87
N ILE A 266 -12.24 -7.92 -20.93
CA ILE A 266 -11.19 -7.25 -21.69
C ILE A 266 -10.24 -6.44 -20.81
N ALA A 267 -10.63 -6.16 -19.57
CA ALA A 267 -9.77 -5.52 -18.58
C ALA A 267 -10.27 -5.77 -17.17
N GLY A 268 -9.37 -5.59 -16.19
CA GLY A 268 -9.74 -5.68 -14.79
C GLY A 268 -8.89 -4.78 -13.90
N ALA A 269 -9.48 -4.32 -12.79
CA ALA A 269 -8.75 -3.70 -11.70
C ALA A 269 -9.02 -4.46 -10.41
N LEU A 270 -7.93 -4.78 -9.70
CA LEU A 270 -7.94 -5.45 -8.41
C LEU A 270 -7.78 -4.42 -7.30
N CYS A 271 -8.74 -4.41 -6.39
CA CYS A 271 -8.76 -3.54 -5.24
C CYS A 271 -8.97 -4.34 -3.94
N LEU A 272 -8.62 -3.73 -2.82
CA LEU A 272 -9.08 -4.15 -1.51
C LEU A 272 -9.86 -3.00 -0.86
N ARG A 273 -10.85 -3.32 -0.04
CA ARG A 273 -11.54 -2.32 0.78
C ARG A 273 -11.37 -2.62 2.26
N GLY A 274 -11.35 -1.57 3.07
CA GLY A 274 -11.33 -1.72 4.53
C GLY A 274 -11.63 -0.40 5.20
N GLY A 275 -12.37 -0.44 6.31
CA GLY A 275 -12.86 0.77 6.95
C GLY A 275 -13.64 1.64 5.96
N ASP A 276 -13.20 2.86 5.78
CA ASP A 276 -13.79 3.86 4.87
C ASP A 276 -13.02 4.03 3.55
N THR A 277 -12.09 3.11 3.23
CA THR A 277 -11.11 3.28 2.14
C THR A 277 -11.20 2.14 1.12
N LEU A 278 -11.12 2.51 -0.18
CA LEU A 278 -10.83 1.60 -1.29
C LEU A 278 -9.35 1.73 -1.67
N TYR A 279 -8.65 0.62 -1.79
CA TYR A 279 -7.23 0.56 -2.16
C TYR A 279 -7.09 -0.09 -3.55
N GLY A 280 -6.85 0.69 -4.59
CA GLY A 280 -6.51 0.19 -5.92
C GLY A 280 -5.10 -0.38 -5.94
N ARG A 281 -4.94 -1.61 -6.43
CA ARG A 281 -3.65 -2.30 -6.38
C ARG A 281 -3.08 -2.61 -7.73
N TYR A 282 -3.81 -3.34 -8.53
CA TYR A 282 -3.33 -3.81 -9.83
C TYR A 282 -4.41 -3.61 -10.88
N TRP A 283 -3.97 -3.46 -12.10
CA TRP A 283 -4.86 -3.42 -13.26
C TRP A 283 -4.18 -4.07 -14.45
N GLY A 284 -4.96 -4.42 -15.46
CA GLY A 284 -4.51 -4.74 -16.79
C GLY A 284 -5.67 -4.84 -17.77
N GLY A 285 -5.39 -4.84 -19.05
CA GLY A 285 -6.44 -4.90 -20.02
C GLY A 285 -5.99 -4.66 -21.47
N GLU A 286 -6.97 -4.65 -22.37
CA GLU A 286 -6.76 -4.40 -23.78
C GLU A 286 -6.52 -2.90 -24.04
N ALA A 287 -5.83 -2.61 -25.14
CA ALA A 287 -5.52 -1.24 -25.59
C ALA A 287 -6.78 -0.56 -26.17
N LEU A 288 -7.67 -0.08 -25.31
CA LEU A 288 -8.87 0.66 -25.70
C LEU A 288 -8.81 2.08 -25.08
N PRO A 289 -8.96 3.15 -25.88
CA PRO A 289 -8.84 4.53 -25.40
C PRO A 289 -9.82 4.86 -24.26
N GLY A 290 -9.27 5.25 -23.09
CA GLY A 290 -10.04 5.61 -21.91
C GLY A 290 -10.35 4.43 -20.96
N LEU A 291 -10.16 3.19 -21.39
CA LEU A 291 -10.48 2.00 -20.60
C LEU A 291 -9.74 1.98 -19.26
N HIS A 292 -8.44 2.30 -19.25
CA HIS A 292 -7.65 2.40 -18.02
C HIS A 292 -8.26 3.36 -17.00
N PHE A 293 -8.62 4.58 -17.42
CA PHE A 293 -9.16 5.59 -16.52
C PHE A 293 -10.56 5.23 -16.02
N GLU A 294 -11.38 4.66 -16.90
CA GLU A 294 -12.70 4.18 -16.49
C GLU A 294 -12.58 3.07 -15.45
N THR A 295 -11.78 2.03 -15.75
CA THR A 295 -11.66 0.85 -14.88
C THR A 295 -10.98 1.18 -13.55
N CYS A 296 -9.85 1.94 -13.59
CA CYS A 296 -9.02 2.17 -12.40
C CYS A 296 -9.48 3.33 -11.53
N TYR A 297 -10.19 4.32 -12.09
CA TYR A 297 -10.53 5.53 -11.34
C TYR A 297 -12.04 5.77 -11.25
N TYR A 298 -12.75 5.83 -12.39
CA TYR A 298 -14.14 6.26 -12.34
C TYR A 298 -15.06 5.19 -11.74
N GLN A 299 -14.85 3.93 -12.04
CA GLN A 299 -15.55 2.82 -11.40
C GLN A 299 -15.26 2.74 -9.89
N GLY A 300 -14.00 2.98 -9.49
CA GLY A 300 -13.62 3.03 -8.08
C GLY A 300 -14.27 4.19 -7.32
N ILE A 301 -14.33 5.41 -7.92
CA ILE A 301 -15.01 6.56 -7.32
C ILE A 301 -16.51 6.31 -7.19
N GLU A 302 -17.18 5.78 -8.25
CA GLU A 302 -18.60 5.42 -8.18
C GLU A 302 -18.88 4.37 -7.11
N TYR A 303 -17.99 3.37 -7.00
CA TYR A 303 -18.06 2.37 -5.95
C TYR A 303 -17.96 3.02 -4.55
N CYS A 304 -16.99 3.88 -4.32
CA CYS A 304 -16.83 4.58 -3.06
C CYS A 304 -18.09 5.39 -2.69
N LEU A 305 -18.62 6.15 -3.62
CA LEU A 305 -19.84 6.94 -3.41
C LEU A 305 -21.05 6.06 -3.08
N ARG A 306 -21.24 4.96 -3.79
CA ARG A 306 -22.33 4.02 -3.58
C ARG A 306 -22.23 3.29 -2.23
N GLU A 307 -21.02 2.88 -1.85
CA GLU A 307 -20.75 2.13 -0.62
C GLU A 307 -20.49 3.03 0.62
N GLY A 308 -20.54 4.36 0.45
CA GLY A 308 -20.27 5.31 1.53
C GLY A 308 -18.82 5.37 1.99
N LEU A 309 -17.87 4.96 1.13
CA LEU A 309 -16.44 5.09 1.42
C LEU A 309 -16.00 6.53 1.18
N THR A 310 -15.14 7.04 2.07
CA THR A 310 -14.70 8.44 2.04
C THR A 310 -13.34 8.62 1.39
N ARG A 311 -12.59 7.53 1.15
CA ARG A 311 -11.24 7.57 0.61
C ARG A 311 -11.03 6.52 -0.49
N PHE A 312 -10.25 6.92 -1.50
CA PHE A 312 -9.73 6.00 -2.50
C PHE A 312 -8.25 6.25 -2.76
N GLU A 313 -7.43 5.22 -2.53
CA GLU A 313 -5.99 5.19 -2.78
C GLU A 313 -5.72 4.36 -4.04
N PRO A 314 -5.53 4.95 -5.22
CA PRO A 314 -5.48 4.23 -6.50
C PRO A 314 -4.07 3.75 -6.88
N GLY A 315 -3.16 3.60 -5.90
CA GLY A 315 -1.74 3.28 -6.09
C GLY A 315 -0.83 4.52 -6.08
N ALA A 316 0.50 4.28 -5.96
CA ALA A 316 1.47 5.29 -5.53
C ALA A 316 1.69 6.44 -6.52
N GLN A 317 1.88 6.17 -7.81
CA GLN A 317 2.39 7.16 -8.78
C GLN A 317 1.30 7.70 -9.72
N GLY A 318 1.61 8.84 -10.39
CA GLY A 318 0.86 9.36 -11.52
C GLY A 318 0.19 10.72 -11.29
N GLN A 319 0.89 11.81 -11.61
CA GLN A 319 0.34 13.18 -11.54
C GLN A 319 -0.93 13.38 -12.40
N HIS A 320 -1.13 12.56 -13.46
CA HIS A 320 -2.36 12.57 -14.26
C HIS A 320 -3.63 12.29 -13.44
N LYS A 321 -3.50 11.74 -12.23
CA LYS A 321 -4.57 11.50 -11.28
C LYS A 321 -5.17 12.80 -10.74
N ILE A 322 -4.37 13.88 -10.63
CA ILE A 322 -4.83 15.18 -10.14
C ILE A 322 -6.01 15.69 -10.99
N ALA A 323 -5.88 15.62 -12.31
CA ALA A 323 -6.95 16.04 -13.22
C ALA A 323 -8.29 15.27 -13.03
N ARG A 324 -8.26 14.18 -12.27
CA ARG A 324 -9.38 13.31 -11.92
C ARG A 324 -9.72 13.36 -10.43
N GLY A 325 -9.28 14.41 -9.73
CA GLY A 325 -9.65 14.69 -8.34
C GLY A 325 -8.90 13.88 -7.27
N PHE A 326 -7.85 13.14 -7.64
CA PHE A 326 -6.94 12.54 -6.66
C PHE A 326 -5.86 13.56 -6.30
N LEU A 327 -5.94 14.10 -5.10
CA LEU A 327 -5.06 15.17 -4.67
C LEU A 327 -3.78 14.65 -4.00
N PRO A 328 -2.69 15.44 -4.02
CA PRO A 328 -1.45 15.07 -3.34
C PRO A 328 -1.70 14.83 -1.86
N THR A 329 -1.23 13.69 -1.38
CA THR A 329 -1.38 13.25 0.01
C THR A 329 -0.01 12.83 0.53
N LEU A 330 0.39 13.40 1.67
CA LEU A 330 1.67 13.10 2.31
C LEU A 330 1.64 11.71 2.92
N VAL A 331 2.65 10.89 2.58
CA VAL A 331 2.92 9.60 3.20
C VAL A 331 4.26 9.63 3.92
N ARG A 332 4.42 8.81 4.96
CA ARG A 332 5.54 8.89 5.90
C ARG A 332 6.25 7.55 6.02
N SER A 333 7.55 7.64 6.29
CA SER A 333 8.36 6.50 6.73
C SER A 333 9.37 6.94 7.79
N ARG A 334 9.79 5.99 8.65
CA ARG A 334 10.79 6.22 9.70
C ARG A 334 11.92 5.22 9.56
N HIS A 335 13.14 5.68 9.82
CA HIS A 335 14.36 4.93 9.54
C HIS A 335 15.34 5.07 10.69
N TRP A 336 15.66 3.97 11.34
CA TRP A 336 16.73 3.92 12.33
C TRP A 336 17.98 3.34 11.68
N ILE A 337 19.08 4.09 11.71
CA ILE A 337 20.35 3.74 11.08
C ILE A 337 21.33 3.31 12.18
N ALA A 338 21.92 2.12 12.04
CA ALA A 338 22.80 1.55 13.06
C ALA A 338 24.08 2.36 13.21
N ASP A 339 24.76 2.66 12.11
CA ASP A 339 26.03 3.39 12.12
C ASP A 339 25.80 4.91 12.35
N PRO A 340 26.29 5.48 13.48
CA PRO A 340 26.18 6.91 13.74
C PRO A 340 26.85 7.80 12.68
N GLY A 341 27.91 7.30 12.03
CA GLY A 341 28.63 8.03 10.98
C GLY A 341 27.80 8.26 9.72
N PHE A 342 26.80 7.37 9.46
CA PHE A 342 25.83 7.56 8.39
C PHE A 342 24.56 8.27 8.88
N ARG A 343 24.19 8.09 10.15
CA ARG A 343 22.94 8.65 10.70
C ARG A 343 22.88 10.18 10.59
N GLU A 344 23.96 10.88 10.95
CA GLU A 344 23.99 12.35 10.96
C GLU A 344 23.89 12.94 9.55
N PRO A 345 24.70 12.53 8.54
CA PRO A 345 24.54 12.98 7.17
C PRO A 345 23.17 12.64 6.57
N LEU A 346 22.62 11.44 6.87
CA LEU A 346 21.30 11.05 6.40
C LEU A 346 20.17 11.85 7.06
N ALA A 347 20.35 12.29 8.31
CA ALA A 347 19.38 13.16 8.98
C ALA A 347 19.24 14.51 8.26
N GLN A 348 20.36 15.11 7.85
CA GLN A 348 20.35 16.34 7.06
C GLN A 348 19.71 16.12 5.70
N TRP A 349 20.09 15.04 4.99
CA TRP A 349 19.51 14.68 3.71
C TRP A 349 17.99 14.49 3.80
N CYS A 350 17.49 13.80 4.83
CA CYS A 350 16.06 13.62 5.07
C CYS A 350 15.35 14.96 5.35
N ALA A 351 16.00 15.90 6.04
CA ALA A 351 15.43 17.22 6.28
C ALA A 351 15.26 18.01 4.98
N ASP A 352 16.26 17.98 4.11
CA ASP A 352 16.24 18.64 2.80
C ASP A 352 15.19 17.99 1.89
N GLU A 353 15.09 16.64 1.86
CA GLU A 353 14.07 15.89 1.13
C GLU A 353 12.66 16.28 1.59
N ARG A 354 12.40 16.32 2.91
CA ARG A 354 11.08 16.73 3.43
C ARG A 354 10.69 18.14 3.02
N ALA A 355 11.64 19.08 3.03
CA ALA A 355 11.40 20.45 2.59
C ALA A 355 11.04 20.50 1.10
N ALA A 356 11.76 19.75 0.26
CA ALA A 356 11.48 19.64 -1.18
C ALA A 356 10.11 18.99 -1.46
N VAL A 357 9.77 17.92 -0.75
CA VAL A 357 8.46 17.25 -0.87
C VAL A 357 7.33 18.18 -0.45
N ALA A 358 7.48 18.93 0.64
CA ALA A 358 6.49 19.91 1.09
C ALA A 358 6.25 21.02 0.06
N GLN A 359 7.34 21.57 -0.52
CA GLN A 359 7.25 22.56 -1.59
C GLN A 359 6.53 21.99 -2.83
N HIS A 360 6.91 20.79 -3.25
CA HIS A 360 6.28 20.13 -4.40
C HIS A 360 4.79 19.83 -4.16
N ALA A 361 4.40 19.48 -2.93
CA ALA A 361 2.99 19.28 -2.57
C ALA A 361 2.15 20.55 -2.79
N VAL A 362 2.68 21.73 -2.42
CA VAL A 362 2.03 23.03 -2.64
C VAL A 362 1.85 23.29 -4.14
N GLU A 363 2.91 23.12 -4.94
CA GLU A 363 2.87 23.30 -6.38
C GLU A 363 1.83 22.38 -7.07
N LEU A 364 1.77 21.12 -6.66
CA LEU A 364 0.79 20.17 -7.18
C LEU A 364 -0.65 20.50 -6.78
N ALA A 365 -0.86 21.07 -5.58
CA ALA A 365 -2.19 21.45 -5.12
C ALA A 365 -2.81 22.58 -5.96
N GLU A 366 -2.00 23.45 -6.56
CA GLU A 366 -2.46 24.49 -7.49
C GLU A 366 -3.12 23.90 -8.75
N HIS A 367 -2.84 22.64 -9.08
CA HIS A 367 -3.45 21.93 -10.21
C HIS A 367 -4.75 21.21 -9.86
N SER A 368 -5.32 21.47 -8.69
CA SER A 368 -6.60 20.90 -8.27
C SER A 368 -7.69 21.13 -9.32
N PRO A 369 -8.47 20.12 -9.70
CA PRO A 369 -9.56 20.27 -10.64
C PRO A 369 -10.81 20.88 -10.00
N PHE A 370 -10.87 20.95 -8.69
CA PHE A 370 -12.03 21.47 -7.96
C PHE A 370 -12.05 23.01 -8.01
N ARG A 371 -13.24 23.57 -7.79
CA ARG A 371 -13.43 25.02 -7.66
C ARG A 371 -13.13 25.42 -6.23
N ASP A 372 -12.58 26.61 -6.08
CA ASP A 372 -12.45 27.28 -4.79
C ASP A 372 -13.82 27.56 -4.16
#